data_50e0baf77c8f8571493ae5507335d70f
#
_entry.id   50e0baf77c8f8571493ae5507335d70f
#
_cell.length_a   1.000
_cell.length_b   1.000
_cell.length_c   1.000
_cell.angle_alpha   90.00
_cell.angle_beta   90.00
_cell.angle_gamma   90.00
#
_symmetry.space_group_name_H-M   'P 1'
#
loop_
_entity.id
_entity.type
_entity.pdbx_description
1 polymer ?
#
loop_
_entity_poly.entity_id
_entity_poly.type
_entity_poly.pdbx_seq_one_letter_code
_entity_poly.pdbx_strand_id
1 'polypeptide(L)'
;MKKKILTLLSYIILFLNTNLLGVENKKFLKIGLLAPLTGEYSELGNSLLYSLQLALDEINDKDVYIIPRDAGFNDEKKLETAINELKKKEVNIIIGPLTNNEFAKVKKHNDVIFISPSNISPEFNQNI
;
A
#
# COMPACT_ATOMS: atom_id res chain seq x y z
N MET A 1 8.79 51.00 33.40
CA MET A 1 9.33 50.22 32.26
C MET A 1 9.31 48.70 32.50
N LYS A 2 9.78 48.19 33.65
CA LYS A 2 9.84 46.72 33.93
C LYS A 2 8.50 45.99 33.85
N LYS A 3 7.37 46.59 34.29
CA LYS A 3 6.03 45.97 34.21
C LYS A 3 5.54 45.77 32.77
N LYS A 4 5.84 46.70 31.85
CA LYS A 4 5.43 46.60 30.43
C LYS A 4 6.23 45.52 29.68
N ILE A 5 7.48 45.28 30.04
CA ILE A 5 8.32 44.23 29.48
C ILE A 5 7.81 42.85 29.94
N LEU A 6 7.40 42.73 31.20
CA LEU A 6 6.87 41.47 31.76
C LEU A 6 5.55 41.04 31.13
N THR A 7 4.66 42.02 30.82
CA THR A 7 3.41 41.73 30.12
C THR A 7 3.64 41.34 28.64
N LEU A 8 4.61 41.97 27.97
CA LEU A 8 4.97 41.60 26.60
C LEU A 8 5.57 40.20 26.53
N LEU A 9 6.40 39.83 27.49
CA LEU A 9 7.00 38.50 27.58
C LEU A 9 5.91 37.40 27.82
N SER A 10 4.89 37.70 28.63
CA SER A 10 3.75 36.80 28.88
C SER A 10 2.94 36.56 27.60
N TYR A 11 2.70 37.57 26.77
CA TYR A 11 2.01 37.43 25.50
C TYR A 11 2.81 36.57 24.50
N ILE A 12 4.12 36.73 24.43
CA ILE A 12 4.99 35.93 23.54
C ILE A 12 4.96 34.46 23.96
N ILE A 13 4.99 34.15 25.24
CA ILE A 13 4.90 32.77 25.74
C ILE A 13 3.52 32.15 25.44
N LEU A 14 2.44 32.92 25.48
CA LEU A 14 1.10 32.44 25.11
C LEU A 14 1.00 32.10 23.60
N PHE A 15 1.63 32.91 22.74
CA PHE A 15 1.64 32.67 21.29
C PHE A 15 2.52 31.48 20.89
N LEU A 16 3.55 31.14 21.64
CA LEU A 16 4.42 29.99 21.36
C LEU A 16 3.76 28.63 21.64
N ASN A 17 2.68 28.61 22.42
CA ASN A 17 2.00 27.34 22.77
C ASN A 17 0.87 26.93 21.81
N THR A 18 0.57 27.72 20.77
CA THR A 18 -0.55 27.42 19.84
C THR A 18 -0.20 26.46 18.69
N ASN A 19 1.06 26.03 18.58
CA ASN A 19 1.51 25.15 17.49
C ASN A 19 1.61 23.66 17.88
N LEU A 20 1.05 23.26 19.01
CA LEU A 20 1.06 21.85 19.44
C LEU A 20 -0.30 21.15 19.17
N LEU A 21 -1.00 21.57 18.11
CA LEU A 21 -2.02 20.71 17.50
C LEU A 21 -1.24 19.68 16.68
N GLY A 22 -0.99 18.52 17.28
CA GLY A 22 -0.40 17.40 16.58
C GLY A 22 -1.22 17.14 15.32
N VAL A 23 -0.59 17.33 14.17
CA VAL A 23 -1.13 16.78 12.92
C VAL A 23 -1.14 15.27 13.14
N GLU A 24 -2.29 14.73 13.45
CA GLU A 24 -2.51 13.30 13.50
C GLU A 24 -2.20 12.78 12.09
N ASN A 25 -1.04 12.16 11.94
CA ASN A 25 -0.63 11.56 10.67
C ASN A 25 -1.54 10.36 10.43
N LYS A 26 -2.69 10.62 9.79
CA LYS A 26 -3.64 9.59 9.43
C LYS A 26 -2.94 8.58 8.52
N LYS A 27 -2.68 7.40 9.06
CA LYS A 27 -1.95 6.34 8.36
C LYS A 27 -2.93 5.57 7.50
N PHE A 28 -2.86 5.76 6.20
CA PHE A 28 -3.64 4.99 5.23
C PHE A 28 -3.02 3.62 5.01
N LEU A 29 -3.86 2.58 4.94
CA LEU A 29 -3.44 1.25 4.53
C LEU A 29 -3.45 1.18 2.98
N LYS A 30 -2.27 1.08 2.40
CA LYS A 30 -2.09 0.92 0.96
C LYS A 30 -1.82 -0.54 0.64
N ILE A 31 -2.70 -1.15 -0.13
CA ILE A 31 -2.57 -2.53 -0.58
C ILE A 31 -2.30 -2.51 -2.09
N GLY A 32 -1.22 -3.12 -2.53
CA GLY A 32 -0.92 -3.29 -3.95
C GLY A 32 -1.71 -4.44 -4.56
N LEU A 33 -2.03 -4.33 -5.83
CA LEU A 33 -2.52 -5.44 -6.63
C LEU A 33 -1.58 -5.64 -7.82
N LEU A 34 -1.01 -6.85 -7.93
CA LEU A 34 -0.26 -7.30 -9.09
C LEU A 34 -1.09 -8.30 -9.88
N ALA A 35 -1.58 -7.88 -11.02
CA ALA A 35 -2.43 -8.69 -11.89
C ALA A 35 -2.19 -8.33 -13.36
N PRO A 36 -2.49 -9.23 -14.32
CA PRO A 36 -2.49 -8.89 -15.74
C PRO A 36 -3.68 -7.99 -16.04
N LEU A 37 -3.47 -6.68 -16.08
CA LEU A 37 -4.54 -5.70 -16.34
C LEU A 37 -4.66 -5.37 -17.83
N THR A 38 -3.69 -5.78 -18.64
CA THR A 38 -3.69 -5.62 -20.10
C THR A 38 -3.32 -6.94 -20.80
N GLY A 39 -3.67 -7.06 -22.08
CA GLY A 39 -3.37 -8.24 -22.91
C GLY A 39 -4.40 -9.35 -22.77
N GLU A 40 -4.02 -10.55 -23.18
CA GLU A 40 -4.90 -11.73 -23.30
C GLU A 40 -5.57 -12.13 -21.98
N TYR A 41 -4.88 -11.98 -20.85
CA TYR A 41 -5.36 -12.37 -19.53
C TYR A 41 -5.95 -11.19 -18.73
N SER A 42 -6.24 -10.08 -19.39
CA SER A 42 -6.75 -8.88 -18.72
C SER A 42 -8.11 -9.07 -18.05
N GLU A 43 -8.95 -9.95 -18.55
CA GLU A 43 -10.25 -10.28 -17.93
C GLU A 43 -10.06 -10.88 -16.54
N LEU A 44 -9.08 -11.76 -16.36
CA LEU A 44 -8.75 -12.37 -15.06
C LEU A 44 -8.27 -11.30 -14.07
N GLY A 45 -7.34 -10.44 -14.51
CA GLY A 45 -6.81 -9.37 -13.66
C GLY A 45 -7.86 -8.35 -13.27
N ASN A 46 -8.70 -7.95 -14.22
CA ASN A 46 -9.77 -6.99 -13.97
C ASN A 46 -10.86 -7.60 -13.05
N SER A 47 -11.19 -8.89 -13.20
CA SER A 47 -12.13 -9.57 -12.31
C SER A 47 -11.63 -9.56 -10.86
N LEU A 48 -10.33 -9.78 -10.64
CA LEU A 48 -9.74 -9.68 -9.31
C LEU A 48 -9.79 -8.25 -8.78
N LEU A 49 -9.47 -7.26 -9.60
CA LEU A 49 -9.55 -5.85 -9.22
C LEU A 49 -10.97 -5.46 -8.80
N TYR A 50 -11.98 -5.84 -9.58
CA TYR A 50 -13.39 -5.57 -9.24
C TYR A 50 -13.83 -6.28 -7.96
N SER A 51 -13.37 -7.51 -7.74
CA SER A 51 -13.67 -8.24 -6.50
C SER A 51 -13.08 -7.54 -5.27
N LEU A 52 -11.87 -7.01 -5.38
CA LEU A 52 -11.24 -6.24 -4.31
C LEU A 52 -11.93 -4.89 -4.08
N GLN A 53 -12.37 -4.21 -5.15
CA GLN A 53 -13.13 -2.97 -5.02
C GLN A 53 -14.48 -3.22 -4.32
N LEU A 54 -15.18 -4.28 -4.70
CA LEU A 54 -16.43 -4.68 -4.05
C LEU A 54 -16.23 -4.98 -2.56
N ALA A 55 -15.17 -5.70 -2.22
CA ALA A 55 -14.83 -5.98 -0.82
C ALA A 55 -14.52 -4.70 -0.04
N LEU A 56 -13.83 -3.73 -0.63
CA LEU A 56 -13.58 -2.43 0.00
C LEU A 56 -14.87 -1.64 0.22
N ASP A 57 -15.78 -1.66 -0.75
CA ASP A 57 -17.08 -0.99 -0.63
C ASP A 57 -17.91 -1.61 0.50
N GLU A 58 -17.85 -2.94 0.66
CA GLU A 58 -18.54 -3.65 1.74
C GLU A 58 -17.93 -3.34 3.13
N ILE A 59 -16.60 -3.28 3.23
CA ILE A 59 -15.89 -2.90 4.45
C ILE A 59 -16.15 -1.44 4.81
N ASN A 60 -16.34 -0.59 3.79
CA ASN A 60 -16.59 0.86 3.91
C ASN A 60 -15.54 1.59 4.78
N ASP A 61 -14.29 1.14 4.74
CA ASP A 61 -13.16 1.81 5.39
C ASP A 61 -12.47 2.76 4.42
N LYS A 62 -12.57 4.06 4.72
CA LYS A 62 -11.99 5.12 3.88
C LYS A 62 -10.48 5.25 3.99
N ASP A 63 -9.86 4.51 4.89
CA ASP A 63 -8.42 4.55 5.13
C ASP A 63 -7.67 3.41 4.43
N VAL A 64 -8.38 2.56 3.69
CA VAL A 64 -7.82 1.45 2.90
C VAL A 64 -7.88 1.78 1.41
N TYR A 65 -6.77 1.61 0.70
CA TYR A 65 -6.66 1.86 -0.74
C TYR A 65 -6.06 0.67 -1.46
N ILE A 66 -6.67 0.27 -2.57
CA ILE A 66 -6.07 -0.67 -3.53
C ILE A 66 -5.33 0.14 -4.60
N ILE A 67 -4.06 -0.20 -4.82
CA ILE A 67 -3.20 0.40 -5.85
C ILE A 67 -2.88 -0.69 -6.89
N PRO A 68 -3.62 -0.75 -8.01
CA PRO A 68 -3.38 -1.75 -9.04
C PRO A 68 -2.15 -1.40 -9.90
N ARG A 69 -1.42 -2.46 -10.30
CA ARG A 69 -0.34 -2.42 -11.27
C ARG A 69 -0.43 -3.59 -12.22
N ASP A 70 -0.22 -3.30 -13.49
CA ASP A 70 -0.17 -4.32 -14.53
C ASP A 70 1.16 -5.08 -14.42
N ALA A 71 1.06 -6.31 -13.95
CA ALA A 71 2.21 -7.22 -13.85
C ALA A 71 2.45 -8.02 -15.14
N GLY A 72 1.56 -7.90 -16.13
CA GLY A 72 1.50 -8.80 -17.27
C GLY A 72 1.11 -10.22 -16.84
N PHE A 73 1.34 -11.19 -17.70
CA PHE A 73 1.15 -12.60 -17.40
C PHE A 73 2.43 -13.35 -17.80
N ASN A 74 3.13 -13.91 -16.82
CA ASN A 74 4.47 -14.49 -16.98
C ASN A 74 5.50 -13.53 -17.61
N ASP A 75 5.32 -12.23 -17.43
CA ASP A 75 6.24 -11.18 -17.89
C ASP A 75 7.07 -10.67 -16.71
N GLU A 76 8.29 -11.19 -16.58
CA GLU A 76 9.18 -10.85 -15.46
C GLU A 76 9.54 -9.36 -15.41
N LYS A 77 9.72 -8.74 -16.57
CA LYS A 77 10.10 -7.32 -16.63
C LYS A 77 8.95 -6.42 -16.17
N LYS A 78 7.72 -6.71 -16.60
CA LYS A 78 6.54 -5.99 -16.14
C LYS A 78 6.32 -6.22 -14.65
N LEU A 79 6.42 -7.47 -14.18
CA LEU A 79 6.30 -7.83 -12.77
C LEU A 79 7.27 -7.03 -11.90
N GLU A 80 8.56 -7.01 -12.22
CA GLU A 80 9.57 -6.26 -11.46
C GLU A 80 9.31 -4.75 -11.49
N THR A 81 8.92 -4.21 -12.63
CA THR A 81 8.57 -2.79 -12.76
C THR A 81 7.39 -2.44 -11.84
N ALA A 82 6.34 -3.25 -11.88
CA ALA A 82 5.13 -3.07 -11.08
C ALA A 82 5.43 -3.13 -9.57
N ILE A 83 6.25 -4.08 -9.12
CA ILE A 83 6.68 -4.18 -7.72
C ILE A 83 7.44 -2.93 -7.29
N ASN A 84 8.40 -2.49 -8.09
CA ASN A 84 9.20 -1.30 -7.77
C ASN A 84 8.34 -0.02 -7.72
N GLU A 85 7.32 0.09 -8.56
CA GLU A 85 6.36 1.20 -8.51
C GLU A 85 5.51 1.18 -7.25
N LEU A 86 5.07 0.00 -6.80
CA LEU A 86 4.34 -0.15 -5.55
C LEU A 86 5.20 0.19 -4.34
N LYS A 87 6.45 -0.26 -4.31
CA LYS A 87 7.42 0.10 -3.25
C LYS A 87 7.65 1.60 -3.16
N LYS A 88 7.79 2.30 -4.29
CA LYS A 88 7.92 3.77 -4.32
C LYS A 88 6.70 4.49 -3.74
N LYS A 89 5.54 3.83 -3.69
CA LYS A 89 4.31 4.32 -3.07
C LYS A 89 4.15 3.90 -1.61
N GLU A 90 5.21 3.29 -1.03
CA GLU A 90 5.23 2.78 0.36
C GLU A 90 4.17 1.69 0.59
N VAL A 91 3.94 0.84 -0.40
CA VAL A 91 3.08 -0.33 -0.29
C VAL A 91 3.90 -1.48 0.27
N ASN A 92 3.44 -2.05 1.40
CA ASN A 92 4.10 -3.16 2.08
C ASN A 92 3.32 -4.47 1.99
N ILE A 93 2.07 -4.43 1.55
CA ILE A 93 1.21 -5.60 1.35
C ILE A 93 0.77 -5.60 -0.11
N ILE A 94 1.01 -6.69 -0.81
CA ILE A 94 0.69 -6.84 -2.23
C ILE A 94 -0.11 -8.12 -2.43
N ILE A 95 -1.29 -8.01 -3.04
CA ILE A 95 -2.09 -9.14 -3.49
C ILE A 95 -1.61 -9.51 -4.89
N GLY A 96 -1.29 -10.76 -5.12
CA GLY A 96 -0.65 -11.28 -6.32
C GLY A 96 0.84 -11.55 -6.11
N PRO A 97 1.54 -11.97 -7.15
CA PRO A 97 1.04 -12.30 -8.49
C PRO A 97 0.15 -13.54 -8.52
N LEU A 98 -0.45 -13.84 -9.71
CA LEU A 98 -1.46 -14.87 -9.83
C LEU A 98 -0.92 -16.28 -10.05
N THR A 99 0.27 -16.41 -10.62
CA THR A 99 0.84 -17.72 -10.96
C THR A 99 1.93 -18.15 -9.99
N ASN A 100 2.08 -19.46 -9.79
CA ASN A 100 3.15 -20.01 -8.96
C ASN A 100 4.55 -19.66 -9.49
N ASN A 101 4.69 -19.59 -10.81
CA ASN A 101 5.95 -19.23 -11.45
C ASN A 101 6.36 -17.78 -11.14
N GLU A 102 5.41 -16.85 -11.21
CA GLU A 102 5.64 -15.45 -10.83
C GLU A 102 5.85 -15.31 -9.32
N PHE A 103 5.08 -16.07 -8.52
CA PHE A 103 5.21 -16.04 -7.07
C PHE A 103 6.60 -16.50 -6.61
N ALA A 104 7.18 -17.50 -7.25
CA ALA A 104 8.55 -17.92 -6.98
C ALA A 104 9.58 -16.81 -7.21
N LYS A 105 9.33 -15.93 -8.18
CA LYS A 105 10.24 -14.83 -8.54
C LYS A 105 10.18 -13.66 -7.55
N VAL A 106 9.04 -13.45 -6.88
CA VAL A 106 8.90 -12.34 -5.91
C VAL A 106 9.49 -12.64 -4.54
N LYS A 107 9.88 -13.87 -4.25
CA LYS A 107 10.51 -14.29 -2.96
C LYS A 107 11.75 -13.47 -2.58
N LYS A 108 12.44 -12.89 -3.56
CA LYS A 108 13.62 -12.05 -3.32
C LYS A 108 13.27 -10.68 -2.68
N HIS A 109 11.99 -10.26 -2.75
CA HIS A 109 11.51 -9.02 -2.15
C HIS A 109 11.01 -9.27 -0.72
N ASN A 110 11.92 -9.47 0.21
CA ASN A 110 11.65 -9.79 1.62
C ASN A 110 11.16 -8.59 2.47
N ASP A 111 11.14 -7.40 1.87
CA ASP A 111 10.64 -6.15 2.45
C ASP A 111 9.15 -5.92 2.19
N VAL A 112 8.48 -6.85 1.50
CA VAL A 112 7.06 -6.77 1.13
C VAL A 112 6.37 -8.10 1.44
N ILE A 113 5.14 -8.03 1.94
CA ILE A 113 4.28 -9.19 2.17
C ILE A 113 3.47 -9.45 0.89
N PHE A 114 3.64 -10.63 0.29
CA PHE A 114 2.86 -11.05 -0.86
C PHE A 114 1.76 -12.03 -0.45
N ILE A 115 0.53 -11.77 -0.90
CA ILE A 115 -0.63 -12.63 -0.70
C ILE A 115 -1.04 -13.16 -2.07
N SER A 116 -0.86 -14.46 -2.31
CA SER A 116 -1.29 -15.08 -3.57
C SER A 116 -2.74 -15.53 -3.47
N PRO A 117 -3.63 -15.04 -4.32
CA PRO A 117 -5.04 -15.44 -4.30
C PRO A 117 -5.28 -16.82 -4.92
N SER A 118 -4.31 -17.37 -5.66
CA SER A 118 -4.46 -18.62 -6.41
C SER A 118 -3.43 -19.69 -6.06
N ASN A 119 -2.47 -19.38 -5.19
CA ASN A 119 -1.40 -20.31 -4.87
C ASN A 119 -1.81 -21.24 -3.72
N ILE A 120 -1.89 -22.52 -4.01
CA ILE A 120 -2.19 -23.60 -3.06
C ILE A 120 -0.97 -24.50 -2.78
N SER A 121 0.23 -24.08 -3.16
CA SER A 121 1.43 -24.88 -2.90
C SER A 121 1.74 -24.92 -1.40
N PRO A 122 1.91 -26.12 -0.78
CA PRO A 122 2.23 -26.25 0.63
C PRO A 122 3.55 -25.60 1.03
N GLU A 123 4.45 -25.39 0.07
CA GLU A 123 5.76 -24.78 0.30
C GLU A 123 5.67 -23.31 0.73
N PHE A 124 4.55 -22.64 0.47
CA PHE A 124 4.35 -21.24 0.84
C PHE A 124 3.74 -21.03 2.23
N ASN A 125 3.18 -22.09 2.83
CA ASN A 125 2.59 -22.02 4.16
C ASN A 125 3.60 -22.08 5.31
N GLN A 126 4.90 -22.15 5.03
CA GLN A 126 5.93 -22.29 6.06
C GLN A 126 6.45 -20.94 6.62
N ASN A 127 5.98 -19.82 6.11
CA ASN A 127 6.45 -18.48 6.49
C ASN A 127 5.33 -17.51 6.95
N ILE A 128 4.21 -18.07 7.45
CA ILE A 128 3.15 -17.28 8.10
C ILE A 128 3.18 -17.53 9.60
#